data_fca82961238bdda3011076378dbf994e
#
_entry.id   fca82961238bdda3011076378dbf994e
#
_cell.length_a   1.000
_cell.length_b   1.000
_cell.length_c   1.000
_cell.angle_alpha   90.00
_cell.angle_beta   90.00
_cell.angle_gamma   90.00
#
_symmetry.space_group_name_H-M   'P 1'
#
loop_
_entity.id
_entity.type
_entity.pdbx_description
1 polymer ?
#
loop_
_entity_poly.entity_id
_entity_poly.type
_entity_poly.pdbx_seq_one_letter_code
_entity_poly.pdbx_strand_id
1 'polypeptide(L)'
;QFINELKLFDIQHQKIYGIHVYGSEQAPSFLHAASLYHPETVLRSLVHDGSGEEPGFKDPHTGTWDLRPHATRIQHVDESVLRVWQTVTESDDWRSTPMVSAVNSAASRTLAKLAAQPRISNLNLQFSAGWHETSDFEKGRFVKKWGKATWEDVILQGSHIFVSTPFYKQPNATMRNKDDWTVFDIEATTSRTTPTTIYKPAGDRATYDCLYTHWDCSSARDHYRIAWRRRTAANTGERTLTPAIIPPATAHVNPIYSAATPSIGLTILPLILAGASTLLADFQIRARSRNDIINQDFERLPYIDQVHAFAPLISLRALRLNCLTETYADLWTTCWDEAFLTDTPILERYDERPIGPTWTADTPLRRAEDRRNAQAEIDVMVAMMLGVPIEDLC
;
A
#
# COMPACT_ATOMS: atom_id res chain seq x y z
N GLN A 1 -15.99 -13.60 -13.84
CA GLN A 1 -16.13 -12.25 -13.30
C GLN A 1 -15.58 -11.23 -14.30
N PHE A 2 -16.34 -10.18 -14.56
CA PHE A 2 -16.01 -9.13 -15.52
C PHE A 2 -15.91 -7.77 -14.86
N ILE A 3 -15.08 -6.90 -15.42
CA ILE A 3 -14.96 -5.48 -15.06
C ILE A 3 -15.50 -4.68 -16.25
N ASN A 4 -16.41 -3.71 -16.00
CA ASN A 4 -17.15 -3.00 -17.06
C ASN A 4 -16.34 -1.89 -17.77
N GLU A 5 -15.03 -1.98 -17.79
CA GLU A 5 -14.14 -0.94 -18.37
C GLU A 5 -14.41 -0.68 -19.87
N LEU A 6 -14.85 -1.69 -20.60
CA LEU A 6 -15.25 -1.56 -22.01
C LEU A 6 -16.73 -1.17 -22.18
N LYS A 7 -17.43 -0.84 -21.08
CA LYS A 7 -18.84 -0.40 -21.10
C LYS A 7 -19.78 -1.37 -21.81
N LEU A 8 -19.60 -2.68 -21.55
CA LEU A 8 -20.49 -3.70 -22.11
C LEU A 8 -21.92 -3.59 -21.58
N PHE A 9 -22.10 -2.95 -20.42
CA PHE A 9 -23.39 -2.63 -19.80
C PHE A 9 -23.46 -1.14 -19.47
N ASP A 10 -24.66 -0.59 -19.46
CA ASP A 10 -24.94 0.81 -19.10
C ASP A 10 -24.92 0.98 -17.58
N ILE A 11 -23.77 0.68 -16.99
CA ILE A 11 -23.44 0.92 -15.58
C ILE A 11 -22.08 1.60 -15.50
N GLN A 12 -21.72 2.11 -14.32
CA GLN A 12 -20.42 2.73 -14.10
C GLN A 12 -19.28 1.80 -14.56
N HIS A 13 -18.31 2.31 -15.33
CA HIS A 13 -17.25 1.52 -15.98
C HIS A 13 -16.39 0.70 -15.01
N GLN A 14 -16.21 1.15 -13.77
CA GLN A 14 -15.44 0.43 -12.75
C GLN A 14 -16.22 -0.67 -12.02
N LYS A 15 -17.51 -0.88 -12.35
CA LYS A 15 -18.31 -1.91 -11.69
C LYS A 15 -17.90 -3.30 -12.16
N ILE A 16 -17.88 -4.19 -11.18
CA ILE A 16 -17.60 -5.62 -11.37
C ILE A 16 -18.93 -6.36 -11.36
N TYR A 17 -19.08 -7.31 -12.28
CA TYR A 17 -20.23 -8.20 -12.34
C TYR A 17 -19.80 -9.63 -12.63
N GLY A 18 -20.61 -10.60 -12.26
CA GLY A 18 -20.36 -12.02 -12.45
C GLY A 18 -21.51 -12.70 -13.16
N ILE A 19 -21.19 -13.76 -13.88
CA ILE A 19 -22.16 -14.73 -14.41
C ILE A 19 -21.84 -16.04 -13.70
N HIS A 20 -22.85 -16.62 -13.05
CA HIS A 20 -22.71 -17.85 -12.28
C HIS A 20 -23.70 -18.87 -12.80
N VAL A 21 -23.23 -20.10 -12.99
CA VAL A 21 -24.07 -21.25 -13.37
C VAL A 21 -24.05 -22.24 -12.21
N TYR A 22 -25.21 -22.57 -11.73
CA TYR A 22 -25.41 -23.50 -10.62
C TYR A 22 -25.98 -24.82 -11.11
N GLY A 23 -25.51 -25.92 -10.54
CA GLY A 23 -26.02 -27.28 -10.76
C GLY A 23 -26.60 -27.88 -9.49
N SER A 24 -26.87 -29.19 -9.52
CA SER A 24 -27.23 -29.96 -8.35
C SER A 24 -26.10 -30.01 -7.32
N GLU A 25 -26.44 -30.22 -6.05
CA GLU A 25 -25.43 -30.34 -4.97
C GLU A 25 -24.49 -31.51 -5.23
N GLN A 26 -23.21 -31.21 -5.21
CA GLN A 26 -22.11 -32.18 -5.39
C GLN A 26 -20.82 -31.62 -4.79
N ALA A 27 -19.76 -32.44 -4.75
CA ALA A 27 -18.44 -31.94 -4.43
C ALA A 27 -18.04 -30.80 -5.39
N PRO A 28 -17.43 -29.71 -4.89
CA PRO A 28 -17.11 -28.55 -5.72
C PRO A 28 -16.13 -28.94 -6.83
N SER A 29 -16.55 -28.68 -8.06
CA SER A 29 -15.74 -28.85 -9.26
C SER A 29 -16.31 -27.95 -10.36
N PHE A 30 -15.67 -26.78 -10.58
CA PHE A 30 -16.13 -25.81 -11.56
C PHE A 30 -15.00 -25.01 -12.17
N LEU A 31 -15.26 -24.38 -13.30
CA LEU A 31 -14.33 -23.46 -13.93
C LEU A 31 -14.59 -22.03 -13.45
N HIS A 32 -13.53 -21.34 -13.11
CA HIS A 32 -13.55 -19.94 -12.70
C HIS A 32 -12.65 -19.11 -13.61
N ALA A 33 -13.15 -17.95 -14.04
CA ALA A 33 -12.37 -16.95 -14.74
C ALA A 33 -12.71 -15.57 -14.20
N ALA A 34 -11.69 -14.78 -13.86
CA ALA A 34 -11.84 -13.47 -13.22
C ALA A 34 -11.00 -12.41 -13.95
N SER A 35 -11.22 -11.15 -13.56
CA SER A 35 -10.50 -10.01 -14.13
C SER A 35 -10.61 -9.91 -15.64
N LEU A 36 -11.79 -10.19 -16.16
CA LEU A 36 -12.12 -10.21 -17.59
C LEU A 36 -12.75 -8.88 -18.00
N TYR A 37 -12.49 -8.47 -19.24
CA TYR A 37 -13.04 -7.25 -19.84
C TYR A 37 -13.97 -7.54 -21.03
N HIS A 38 -13.84 -8.71 -21.68
CA HIS A 38 -14.64 -9.09 -22.82
C HIS A 38 -15.00 -10.59 -22.81
N PRO A 39 -16.24 -11.00 -23.18
CA PRO A 39 -16.64 -12.40 -23.18
C PRO A 39 -15.84 -13.29 -24.14
N GLU A 40 -15.40 -12.75 -25.27
CA GLU A 40 -14.62 -13.48 -26.29
C GLU A 40 -13.30 -14.00 -25.69
N THR A 41 -12.71 -13.28 -24.71
CA THR A 41 -11.53 -13.75 -23.99
C THR A 41 -11.76 -15.09 -23.33
N VAL A 42 -12.94 -15.32 -22.71
CA VAL A 42 -13.29 -16.61 -22.08
C VAL A 42 -13.39 -17.71 -23.11
N LEU A 43 -14.17 -17.46 -24.19
CA LEU A 43 -14.41 -18.47 -25.22
C LEU A 43 -13.11 -18.97 -25.84
N ARG A 44 -12.21 -18.06 -26.16
CA ARG A 44 -10.90 -18.42 -26.72
C ARG A 44 -9.96 -19.03 -25.70
N SER A 45 -10.03 -18.63 -24.45
CA SER A 45 -9.19 -19.20 -23.38
C SER A 45 -9.52 -20.67 -23.10
N LEU A 46 -10.79 -21.07 -23.24
CA LEU A 46 -11.23 -22.46 -23.03
C LEU A 46 -10.62 -23.45 -24.01
N VAL A 47 -10.20 -22.99 -25.20
CA VAL A 47 -9.61 -23.82 -26.25
C VAL A 47 -8.14 -23.51 -26.52
N HIS A 48 -7.53 -22.65 -25.68
CA HIS A 48 -6.14 -22.23 -25.82
C HIS A 48 -5.20 -23.34 -25.32
N ASP A 49 -4.10 -23.57 -26.02
CA ASP A 49 -3.13 -24.62 -25.72
C ASP A 49 -2.17 -24.30 -24.56
N GLY A 50 -2.23 -23.06 -24.02
CA GLY A 50 -1.35 -22.61 -22.95
C GLY A 50 0.03 -22.15 -23.41
N SER A 51 0.28 -22.04 -24.72
CA SER A 51 1.54 -21.52 -25.25
C SER A 51 1.59 -19.99 -25.27
N GLY A 52 2.82 -19.44 -25.17
CA GLY A 52 3.04 -18.00 -25.25
C GLY A 52 3.07 -17.32 -23.89
N GLU A 53 3.07 -16.00 -23.91
CA GLU A 53 3.14 -15.14 -22.73
C GLU A 53 1.80 -15.13 -21.98
N GLU A 54 1.85 -15.37 -20.68
CA GLU A 54 0.65 -15.30 -19.81
C GLU A 54 0.11 -13.86 -19.76
N PRO A 55 -1.23 -13.68 -19.92
CA PRO A 55 -1.83 -12.36 -19.89
C PRO A 55 -1.95 -11.81 -18.46
N GLY A 56 -1.79 -10.48 -18.33
CA GLY A 56 -1.98 -9.74 -17.12
C GLY A 56 -3.28 -8.93 -17.08
N PHE A 57 -3.31 -7.87 -16.28
CA PHE A 57 -4.40 -6.88 -16.29
C PHE A 57 -4.28 -5.94 -17.49
N LYS A 58 -3.06 -5.57 -17.82
CA LYS A 58 -2.71 -4.72 -18.96
C LYS A 58 -1.82 -5.49 -19.93
N ASP A 59 -2.03 -5.29 -21.21
CA ASP A 59 -1.13 -5.76 -22.24
C ASP A 59 0.16 -4.92 -22.17
N PRO A 60 1.34 -5.52 -21.93
CA PRO A 60 2.59 -4.78 -21.77
C PRO A 60 3.03 -4.03 -23.03
N HIS A 61 2.58 -4.47 -24.21
CA HIS A 61 2.94 -3.88 -25.49
C HIS A 61 2.09 -2.67 -25.86
N THR A 62 0.80 -2.69 -25.47
CA THR A 62 -0.17 -1.64 -25.84
C THR A 62 -0.57 -0.74 -24.68
N GLY A 63 -0.35 -1.16 -23.42
CA GLY A 63 -0.81 -0.49 -22.22
C GLY A 63 -2.35 -0.49 -22.04
N THR A 64 -3.10 -1.14 -22.94
CA THR A 64 -4.56 -1.28 -22.84
C THR A 64 -4.94 -2.46 -21.94
N TRP A 65 -6.25 -2.60 -21.65
CA TRP A 65 -6.74 -3.78 -20.94
C TRP A 65 -6.42 -5.06 -21.72
N ASP A 66 -5.86 -6.06 -21.03
CA ASP A 66 -5.40 -7.27 -21.68
C ASP A 66 -6.57 -8.20 -22.02
N LEU A 67 -6.88 -8.30 -23.32
CA LEU A 67 -7.94 -9.15 -23.87
C LEU A 67 -7.39 -10.47 -24.44
N ARG A 68 -6.08 -10.70 -24.39
CA ARG A 68 -5.47 -11.90 -24.96
C ARG A 68 -6.04 -13.14 -24.28
N PRO A 69 -6.45 -14.16 -25.06
CA PRO A 69 -6.85 -15.45 -24.51
C PRO A 69 -5.62 -16.23 -24.04
N HIS A 70 -5.77 -17.01 -22.99
CA HIS A 70 -4.77 -17.97 -22.54
C HIS A 70 -5.39 -19.03 -21.63
N ALA A 71 -4.91 -20.26 -21.66
CA ALA A 71 -5.42 -21.35 -20.83
C ALA A 71 -5.35 -21.02 -19.33
N THR A 72 -4.32 -20.28 -18.89
CA THR A 72 -4.13 -19.91 -17.46
C THR A 72 -5.17 -18.92 -16.92
N ARG A 73 -5.99 -18.30 -17.78
CA ARG A 73 -7.14 -17.49 -17.33
C ARG A 73 -8.31 -18.34 -16.81
N ILE A 74 -8.31 -19.62 -17.12
CA ILE A 74 -9.36 -20.55 -16.71
C ILE A 74 -8.83 -21.40 -15.56
N GLN A 75 -9.32 -21.17 -14.37
CA GLN A 75 -8.93 -21.90 -13.16
C GLN A 75 -9.97 -23.00 -12.91
N HIS A 76 -9.53 -24.24 -12.77
CA HIS A 76 -10.36 -25.30 -12.20
C HIS A 76 -10.37 -25.17 -10.68
N VAL A 77 -11.56 -25.06 -10.12
CA VAL A 77 -11.75 -24.85 -8.67
C VAL A 77 -12.39 -26.09 -8.08
N ASP A 78 -11.70 -26.66 -7.12
CA ASP A 78 -12.11 -27.76 -6.27
C ASP A 78 -12.02 -27.36 -4.78
N GLU A 79 -12.24 -28.31 -3.87
CA GLU A 79 -12.13 -28.06 -2.43
C GLU A 79 -10.74 -27.55 -2.05
N SER A 80 -9.67 -28.05 -2.66
CA SER A 80 -8.31 -27.63 -2.33
C SER A 80 -8.08 -26.14 -2.63
N VAL A 81 -8.55 -25.68 -3.77
CA VAL A 81 -8.51 -24.27 -4.17
C VAL A 81 -9.37 -23.40 -3.25
N LEU A 82 -10.57 -23.87 -2.89
CA LEU A 82 -11.45 -23.14 -1.97
C LEU A 82 -10.84 -23.01 -0.56
N ARG A 83 -10.09 -23.98 -0.08
CA ARG A 83 -9.35 -23.89 1.19
C ARG A 83 -8.21 -22.87 1.11
N VAL A 84 -7.52 -22.75 -0.02
CA VAL A 84 -6.55 -21.67 -0.25
C VAL A 84 -7.27 -20.33 -0.23
N TRP A 85 -8.40 -20.20 -0.92
CA TRP A 85 -9.19 -18.96 -0.92
C TRP A 85 -9.74 -18.62 0.47
N GLN A 86 -10.12 -19.61 1.27
CA GLN A 86 -10.47 -19.42 2.67
C GLN A 86 -9.35 -18.73 3.44
N THR A 87 -8.11 -19.17 3.24
CA THR A 87 -6.92 -18.58 3.87
C THR A 87 -6.67 -17.15 3.35
N VAL A 88 -6.77 -16.93 2.03
CA VAL A 88 -6.61 -15.59 1.40
C VAL A 88 -7.65 -14.59 1.90
N THR A 89 -8.90 -15.04 2.09
CA THR A 89 -10.04 -14.18 2.45
C THR A 89 -10.33 -14.15 3.95
N GLU A 90 -9.66 -15.01 4.73
CA GLU A 90 -9.91 -15.21 6.18
C GLU A 90 -11.37 -15.57 6.48
N SER A 91 -11.94 -16.45 5.68
CA SER A 91 -13.29 -16.93 5.89
C SER A 91 -13.32 -18.04 6.93
N ASP A 92 -14.39 -18.10 7.73
CA ASP A 92 -14.55 -19.13 8.76
C ASP A 92 -14.73 -20.54 8.16
N ASP A 93 -15.41 -20.63 7.01
CA ASP A 93 -15.64 -21.88 6.30
C ASP A 93 -15.31 -21.74 4.81
N TRP A 94 -14.58 -22.72 4.27
CA TRP A 94 -14.21 -22.76 2.86
C TRP A 94 -15.45 -22.82 1.92
N ARG A 95 -16.59 -23.35 2.39
CA ARG A 95 -17.84 -23.42 1.63
C ARG A 95 -18.48 -22.06 1.41
N SER A 96 -18.20 -21.12 2.28
CA SER A 96 -18.72 -19.74 2.22
C SER A 96 -17.65 -18.71 1.83
N THR A 97 -16.47 -19.17 1.43
CA THR A 97 -15.39 -18.26 1.08
C THR A 97 -15.73 -17.41 -0.15
N PRO A 98 -15.44 -16.11 -0.15
CA PRO A 98 -15.51 -15.28 -1.35
C PRO A 98 -14.58 -15.78 -2.45
N MET A 99 -15.01 -15.67 -3.70
CA MET A 99 -14.16 -15.99 -4.84
C MET A 99 -13.04 -14.98 -4.97
N VAL A 100 -11.83 -15.47 -5.21
CA VAL A 100 -10.63 -14.66 -5.42
C VAL A 100 -10.49 -14.28 -6.89
N SER A 101 -10.24 -13.01 -7.17
CA SER A 101 -10.16 -12.46 -8.53
C SER A 101 -8.73 -12.47 -9.04
N ALA A 102 -8.18 -13.66 -9.29
CA ALA A 102 -6.88 -13.81 -9.95
C ALA A 102 -7.01 -13.71 -11.47
N VAL A 103 -6.08 -13.03 -12.13
CA VAL A 103 -6.10 -12.83 -13.59
C VAL A 103 -5.63 -14.07 -14.34
N ASN A 104 -4.74 -14.84 -13.72
CA ASN A 104 -4.15 -16.08 -14.29
C ASN A 104 -3.72 -17.02 -13.15
N SER A 105 -3.15 -18.17 -13.49
CA SER A 105 -2.70 -19.16 -12.52
C SER A 105 -1.48 -18.72 -11.71
N ALA A 106 -0.57 -17.93 -12.26
CA ALA A 106 0.58 -17.35 -11.54
C ALA A 106 0.09 -16.42 -10.43
N ALA A 107 -0.88 -15.56 -10.72
CA ALA A 107 -1.54 -14.71 -9.74
C ALA A 107 -2.17 -15.51 -8.58
N SER A 108 -2.84 -16.63 -8.90
CA SER A 108 -3.41 -17.52 -7.86
C SER A 108 -2.33 -18.16 -6.98
N ARG A 109 -1.22 -18.65 -7.57
CA ARG A 109 -0.11 -19.21 -6.81
C ARG A 109 0.54 -18.19 -5.89
N THR A 110 0.76 -16.98 -6.40
CA THR A 110 1.33 -15.86 -5.60
C THR A 110 0.43 -15.52 -4.41
N LEU A 111 -0.88 -15.37 -4.62
CA LEU A 111 -1.83 -15.12 -3.52
C LEU A 111 -1.80 -16.23 -2.47
N ALA A 112 -1.69 -17.50 -2.87
CA ALA A 112 -1.58 -18.61 -1.95
C ALA A 112 -0.30 -18.54 -1.10
N LYS A 113 0.85 -18.17 -1.69
CA LYS A 113 2.10 -17.97 -0.97
C LYS A 113 2.02 -16.82 0.03
N LEU A 114 1.45 -15.68 -0.37
CA LEU A 114 1.26 -14.54 0.51
C LEU A 114 0.31 -14.86 1.67
N ALA A 115 -0.76 -15.60 1.42
CA ALA A 115 -1.73 -16.00 2.43
C ALA A 115 -1.16 -16.96 3.49
N ALA A 116 -0.13 -17.73 3.13
CA ALA A 116 0.55 -18.67 4.05
C ALA A 116 1.54 -17.96 5.01
N GLN A 117 1.85 -16.68 4.78
CA GLN A 117 2.80 -15.93 5.60
C GLN A 117 2.15 -15.39 6.88
N PRO A 118 2.93 -15.14 7.95
CA PRO A 118 2.48 -14.36 9.09
C PRO A 118 1.97 -12.99 8.63
N ARG A 119 0.92 -12.48 9.29
CA ARG A 119 0.23 -11.27 8.87
C ARG A 119 0.45 -10.11 9.81
N ILE A 120 0.30 -8.89 9.31
CA ILE A 120 0.37 -7.66 10.10
C ILE A 120 -0.62 -7.69 11.27
N SER A 121 -1.77 -8.38 11.15
CA SER A 121 -2.74 -8.57 12.25
C SER A 121 -2.10 -9.17 13.51
N ASN A 122 -1.05 -10.00 13.37
CA ASN A 122 -0.34 -10.58 14.52
C ASN A 122 0.46 -9.55 15.33
N LEU A 123 0.65 -8.36 14.78
CA LEU A 123 1.39 -7.28 15.43
C LEU A 123 0.51 -6.41 16.35
N ASN A 124 -0.82 -6.63 16.39
CA ASN A 124 -1.76 -5.89 17.23
C ASN A 124 -1.58 -4.36 17.12
N LEU A 125 -1.58 -3.85 15.88
CA LEU A 125 -1.43 -2.42 15.62
C LEU A 125 -2.59 -1.61 16.19
N GLN A 126 -2.31 -0.38 16.60
CA GLN A 126 -3.30 0.59 17.02
C GLN A 126 -3.64 1.55 15.86
N PHE A 127 -4.92 1.63 15.48
CA PHE A 127 -5.37 2.35 14.30
C PHE A 127 -6.01 3.71 14.57
N SER A 128 -5.84 4.64 13.64
CA SER A 128 -6.51 5.94 13.63
C SER A 128 -7.05 6.25 12.23
N ALA A 129 -8.33 6.64 12.17
CA ALA A 129 -8.94 7.20 10.96
C ALA A 129 -8.72 8.73 10.86
N GLY A 130 -8.09 9.35 11.85
CA GLY A 130 -7.91 10.79 11.91
C GLY A 130 -9.23 11.56 12.07
N TRP A 131 -9.22 12.83 11.68
CA TRP A 131 -10.41 13.65 11.67
C TRP A 131 -11.35 13.28 10.51
N HIS A 132 -12.65 13.27 10.77
CA HIS A 132 -13.63 13.17 9.69
C HIS A 132 -13.75 14.53 9.00
N GLU A 133 -13.30 14.59 7.72
CA GLU A 133 -13.08 15.85 6.99
C GLU A 133 -14.29 16.81 6.97
N THR A 134 -15.51 16.27 6.89
CA THR A 134 -16.74 17.10 6.89
C THR A 134 -17.22 17.38 8.31
N SER A 135 -17.55 16.33 9.08
CA SER A 135 -18.22 16.50 10.38
C SER A 135 -17.33 17.16 11.44
N ASP A 136 -16.02 16.91 11.46
CA ASP A 136 -15.12 17.53 12.42
C ASP A 136 -14.73 18.96 12.00
N PHE A 137 -14.73 19.26 10.70
CA PHE A 137 -14.65 20.62 10.22
C PHE A 137 -15.87 21.46 10.66
N GLU A 138 -17.10 20.92 10.48
CA GLU A 138 -18.33 21.57 10.93
C GLU A 138 -18.37 21.80 12.46
N LYS A 139 -17.76 20.88 13.25
CA LYS A 139 -17.60 21.03 14.69
C LYS A 139 -16.47 22.00 15.08
N GLY A 140 -15.78 22.61 14.11
CA GLY A 140 -14.71 23.57 14.38
C GLY A 140 -13.45 22.97 14.97
N ARG A 141 -13.15 21.67 14.74
CA ARG A 141 -11.92 21.02 15.20
C ARG A 141 -10.68 21.55 14.46
N PHE A 142 -10.86 21.92 13.22
CA PHE A 142 -9.83 22.56 12.38
C PHE A 142 -10.48 23.55 11.41
N VAL A 143 -9.68 24.44 10.85
CA VAL A 143 -10.12 25.51 9.94
C VAL A 143 -9.36 25.45 8.63
N LYS A 144 -9.96 26.01 7.57
CA LYS A 144 -9.27 26.22 6.28
C LYS A 144 -8.31 27.39 6.42
N LYS A 145 -7.02 27.10 6.36
CA LYS A 145 -5.94 28.08 6.39
C LYS A 145 -4.73 27.52 5.64
N TRP A 146 -4.63 27.83 4.38
CA TRP A 146 -3.52 27.39 3.53
C TRP A 146 -2.18 27.92 4.01
N GLY A 147 -1.14 27.12 3.88
CA GLY A 147 0.24 27.53 4.10
C GLY A 147 1.10 26.43 4.73
N LYS A 148 2.41 26.72 4.82
CA LYS A 148 3.34 25.86 5.56
C LYS A 148 2.91 25.77 7.03
N ALA A 149 3.16 24.63 7.65
CA ALA A 149 2.84 24.35 9.04
C ALA A 149 4.09 23.85 9.76
N THR A 150 4.18 24.04 11.08
CA THR A 150 5.03 23.20 11.91
C THR A 150 4.43 21.80 11.93
N TRP A 151 5.22 20.77 12.23
CA TRP A 151 4.69 19.40 12.30
C TRP A 151 3.52 19.26 13.27
N GLU A 152 3.51 20.02 14.34
CA GLU A 152 2.40 20.07 15.29
C GLU A 152 1.08 20.56 14.69
N ASP A 153 1.15 21.43 13.67
CA ASP A 153 0.00 22.02 13.00
C ASP A 153 -0.36 21.30 11.70
N VAL A 154 0.44 20.33 11.29
CA VAL A 154 0.19 19.59 10.04
C VAL A 154 -1.08 18.74 10.16
N ILE A 155 -2.00 18.92 9.22
CA ILE A 155 -3.15 18.04 8.97
C ILE A 155 -3.03 17.51 7.54
N LEU A 156 -2.58 16.27 7.40
CA LEU A 156 -2.37 15.65 6.09
C LEU A 156 -3.69 15.25 5.42
N GLN A 157 -3.69 15.31 4.10
CA GLN A 157 -4.75 14.80 3.23
C GLN A 157 -4.18 13.74 2.29
N GLY A 158 -5.02 12.90 1.70
CA GLY A 158 -4.61 11.77 0.87
C GLY A 158 -3.53 12.10 -0.17
N SER A 159 -3.61 13.27 -0.81
CA SER A 159 -2.65 13.68 -1.83
C SER A 159 -1.22 13.94 -1.33
N HIS A 160 -1.02 14.11 -0.02
CA HIS A 160 0.33 14.22 0.55
C HIS A 160 1.09 12.90 0.56
N ILE A 161 0.37 11.76 0.65
CA ILE A 161 0.97 10.45 0.85
C ILE A 161 1.20 9.74 -0.50
N PHE A 162 2.41 9.21 -0.67
CA PHE A 162 2.73 8.25 -1.71
C PHE A 162 3.70 7.20 -1.14
N VAL A 163 4.15 6.27 -1.96
CA VAL A 163 5.03 5.17 -1.53
C VAL A 163 6.27 5.72 -0.85
N SER A 164 6.46 5.39 0.41
CA SER A 164 7.60 5.76 1.25
C SER A 164 7.85 7.27 1.36
N THR A 165 6.78 8.09 1.26
CA THR A 165 6.92 9.55 1.46
C THR A 165 5.58 10.23 1.82
N PRO A 166 5.58 11.12 2.84
CA PRO A 166 4.47 12.04 3.11
C PRO A 166 4.60 13.38 2.34
N PHE A 167 5.50 13.47 1.34
CA PHE A 167 5.78 14.66 0.54
C PHE A 167 5.51 14.41 -0.96
N TYR A 168 4.38 13.77 -1.31
CA TYR A 168 4.09 13.50 -2.72
C TYR A 168 3.57 14.72 -3.47
N LYS A 169 2.55 15.38 -2.93
CA LYS A 169 1.95 16.59 -3.50
C LYS A 169 1.69 17.60 -2.40
N GLN A 170 1.59 18.87 -2.78
CA GLN A 170 1.19 19.96 -1.92
C GLN A 170 0.03 20.74 -2.55
N PRO A 171 -0.92 21.25 -1.73
CA PRO A 171 -2.04 22.02 -2.24
C PRO A 171 -1.57 23.40 -2.72
N ASN A 172 -2.10 23.85 -3.83
CA ASN A 172 -1.88 25.22 -4.31
C ASN A 172 -2.68 26.24 -3.49
N ALA A 173 -2.17 27.46 -3.38
CA ALA A 173 -2.85 28.51 -2.63
C ALA A 173 -4.23 28.88 -3.22
N THR A 174 -4.40 28.65 -4.51
CA THR A 174 -5.65 28.90 -5.24
C THR A 174 -6.77 27.95 -4.87
N MET A 175 -6.46 26.70 -4.52
CA MET A 175 -7.42 25.65 -4.14
C MET A 175 -8.73 25.70 -4.94
N ARG A 176 -8.63 25.83 -6.26
CA ARG A 176 -9.78 26.02 -7.17
C ARG A 176 -10.75 24.83 -7.15
N ASN A 177 -10.19 23.63 -6.95
CA ASN A 177 -10.93 22.39 -6.85
C ASN A 177 -10.10 21.34 -6.07
N LYS A 178 -10.67 20.16 -5.88
CA LYS A 178 -10.02 19.05 -5.15
C LYS A 178 -8.72 18.53 -5.81
N ASP A 179 -8.49 18.84 -7.08
CA ASP A 179 -7.36 18.35 -7.86
C ASP A 179 -6.27 19.43 -8.04
N ASP A 180 -6.44 20.60 -7.41
CA ASP A 180 -5.51 21.74 -7.49
C ASP A 180 -4.29 21.53 -6.56
N TRP A 181 -3.46 20.56 -6.93
CA TRP A 181 -2.26 20.12 -6.22
C TRP A 181 -1.06 20.09 -7.19
N THR A 182 0.11 20.47 -6.69
CA THR A 182 1.38 20.37 -7.41
C THR A 182 2.24 19.25 -6.83
N VAL A 183 2.93 18.50 -7.69
CA VAL A 183 3.91 17.50 -7.27
C VAL A 183 5.01 18.17 -6.47
N PHE A 184 5.37 17.58 -5.34
CA PHE A 184 6.41 18.10 -4.47
C PHE A 184 7.79 17.69 -5.01
N ASP A 185 8.71 18.64 -5.06
CA ASP A 185 10.10 18.37 -5.42
C ASP A 185 10.87 17.83 -4.20
N ILE A 186 11.05 16.51 -4.16
CA ILE A 186 11.77 15.84 -3.06
C ILE A 186 13.26 16.21 -3.10
N GLU A 187 13.85 16.45 -4.28
CA GLU A 187 15.27 16.79 -4.38
C GLU A 187 15.57 18.17 -3.76
N ALA A 188 14.60 19.08 -3.78
CA ALA A 188 14.69 20.38 -3.14
C ALA A 188 14.40 20.37 -1.63
N THR A 189 14.17 19.20 -1.00
CA THR A 189 13.90 19.15 0.47
C THR A 189 15.14 19.50 1.27
N THR A 190 14.93 20.27 2.34
CA THR A 190 15.93 20.56 3.37
C THR A 190 15.62 19.80 4.65
N SER A 191 16.52 19.80 5.62
CA SER A 191 16.30 19.17 6.93
C SER A 191 15.04 19.67 7.65
N ARG A 192 14.62 20.92 7.42
CA ARG A 192 13.49 21.59 8.06
C ARG A 192 12.26 21.72 7.20
N THR A 193 12.21 21.03 6.08
CA THR A 193 11.04 21.06 5.20
C THR A 193 9.83 20.46 5.90
N THR A 194 8.68 21.15 5.81
CA THR A 194 7.38 20.69 6.31
C THR A 194 6.35 20.74 5.20
N PRO A 195 5.30 19.90 5.25
CA PRO A 195 4.21 19.95 4.27
C PRO A 195 3.46 21.29 4.28
N THR A 196 3.04 21.74 3.10
CA THR A 196 2.00 22.78 2.97
C THR A 196 0.64 22.12 3.12
N THR A 197 -0.23 22.66 3.96
CA THR A 197 -1.57 22.12 4.22
C THR A 197 -2.66 23.17 3.98
N ILE A 198 -3.90 22.71 3.73
CA ILE A 198 -5.06 23.59 3.63
C ILE A 198 -5.84 23.71 4.93
N TYR A 199 -5.52 22.84 5.91
CA TYR A 199 -6.14 22.81 7.22
C TYR A 199 -5.14 23.14 8.30
N LYS A 200 -5.60 23.80 9.34
CA LYS A 200 -4.86 24.05 10.57
C LYS A 200 -5.74 23.69 11.77
N PRO A 201 -5.14 23.20 12.88
CA PRO A 201 -5.86 23.04 14.13
C PRO A 201 -6.61 24.32 14.51
N ALA A 202 -7.78 24.17 15.11
CA ALA A 202 -8.59 25.28 15.61
C ALA A 202 -8.71 25.21 17.14
N GLY A 203 -8.88 26.35 17.79
CA GLY A 203 -9.06 26.45 19.22
C GLY A 203 -7.80 26.17 20.04
N ASP A 204 -8.00 25.76 21.27
CA ASP A 204 -6.95 25.42 22.23
C ASP A 204 -6.29 24.09 21.88
N ARG A 205 -4.95 24.04 21.96
CA ARG A 205 -4.13 22.86 21.61
C ARG A 205 -4.46 21.64 22.47
N ALA A 206 -4.60 21.82 23.78
CA ALA A 206 -4.88 20.70 24.69
C ALA A 206 -6.24 20.05 24.36
N THR A 207 -7.24 20.87 24.09
CA THR A 207 -8.56 20.41 23.60
C THR A 207 -8.46 19.69 22.27
N TYR A 208 -7.71 20.24 21.31
CA TYR A 208 -7.49 19.63 20.00
C TYR A 208 -6.85 18.24 20.15
N ASP A 209 -5.80 18.12 20.95
CA ASP A 209 -5.07 16.87 21.16
C ASP A 209 -5.95 15.83 21.90
N CYS A 210 -6.71 16.26 22.91
CA CYS A 210 -7.62 15.40 23.66
C CYS A 210 -8.76 14.82 22.80
N LEU A 211 -9.17 15.51 21.76
CA LEU A 211 -10.26 15.08 20.86
C LEU A 211 -9.79 14.23 19.69
N TYR A 212 -8.50 14.17 19.41
CA TYR A 212 -7.94 13.28 18.39
C TYR A 212 -8.00 11.82 18.87
N THR A 213 -7.75 10.86 17.97
CA THR A 213 -7.74 9.44 18.35
C THR A 213 -6.81 9.17 19.53
N HIS A 214 -7.33 8.53 20.57
CA HIS A 214 -6.56 8.04 21.73
C HIS A 214 -6.58 6.52 21.78
N TRP A 215 -5.46 5.96 22.23
CA TRP A 215 -5.27 4.54 22.51
C TRP A 215 -4.84 4.39 23.97
N ASP A 216 -5.68 3.81 24.80
CA ASP A 216 -5.43 3.67 26.23
C ASP A 216 -5.01 4.99 26.90
N CYS A 217 -3.69 5.18 27.09
CA CYS A 217 -3.14 6.32 27.80
C CYS A 217 -2.44 7.34 26.90
N SER A 218 -2.42 7.19 25.57
CA SER A 218 -1.68 8.06 24.67
C SER A 218 -2.48 8.50 23.45
N SER A 219 -2.18 9.71 22.96
CA SER A 219 -2.75 10.18 21.69
C SER A 219 -2.08 9.47 20.52
N ALA A 220 -2.85 9.13 19.48
CA ALA A 220 -2.28 8.65 18.24
C ALA A 220 -1.22 9.60 17.68
N ARG A 221 -1.31 10.90 17.99
CA ARG A 221 -0.36 11.93 17.57
C ARG A 221 0.99 11.86 18.30
N ASP A 222 1.10 11.12 19.40
CA ASP A 222 2.35 10.98 20.15
C ASP A 222 3.32 9.97 19.52
N HIS A 223 2.86 9.25 18.46
CA HIS A 223 3.58 8.14 17.86
C HIS A 223 3.97 8.38 16.40
N TYR A 224 5.13 7.82 15.99
CA TYR A 224 5.37 7.51 14.60
C TYR A 224 4.33 6.48 14.13
N ARG A 225 3.74 6.71 12.96
CA ARG A 225 2.67 5.85 12.42
C ARG A 225 2.92 5.53 10.96
N ILE A 226 2.69 4.28 10.60
CA ILE A 226 2.49 3.96 9.19
C ILE A 226 1.15 4.54 8.76
N ALA A 227 1.11 5.30 7.67
CA ALA A 227 -0.08 5.94 7.14
C ALA A 227 -0.25 5.58 5.68
N TRP A 228 -1.48 5.39 5.21
CA TRP A 228 -1.78 5.10 3.82
C TRP A 228 -3.03 5.81 3.32
N ARG A 229 -3.11 6.04 2.02
CA ARG A 229 -4.33 6.57 1.42
C ARG A 229 -5.42 5.50 1.49
N ARG A 230 -6.55 5.88 2.08
CA ARG A 230 -7.71 4.99 2.19
C ARG A 230 -8.35 4.76 0.82
N ARG A 231 -8.67 5.85 0.10
CA ARG A 231 -9.34 5.74 -1.19
C ARG A 231 -8.36 5.53 -2.31
N THR A 232 -8.59 4.49 -3.07
CA THR A 232 -7.76 4.13 -4.21
C THR A 232 -8.65 3.71 -5.36
N ALA A 233 -8.16 3.92 -6.57
CA ALA A 233 -8.75 3.33 -7.75
C ALA A 233 -7.95 2.06 -8.07
N ALA A 234 -8.46 0.90 -7.69
CA ALA A 234 -7.78 -0.38 -7.88
C ALA A 234 -7.37 -0.66 -9.35
N ASN A 235 -8.03 -0.02 -10.29
CA ASN A 235 -7.84 -0.26 -11.73
C ASN A 235 -7.12 0.88 -12.46
N THR A 236 -6.82 2.01 -11.79
CA THR A 236 -6.23 3.18 -12.43
C THR A 236 -5.08 3.72 -11.59
N GLY A 237 -3.89 3.69 -12.13
CA GLY A 237 -2.69 4.20 -11.46
C GLY A 237 -1.63 3.14 -11.25
N GLU A 238 -0.41 3.60 -11.04
CA GLU A 238 0.76 2.72 -10.88
C GLU A 238 0.71 1.95 -9.57
N ARG A 239 0.21 2.56 -8.50
CA ARG A 239 0.11 1.97 -7.16
C ARG A 239 -1.27 2.20 -6.55
N THR A 240 -1.81 1.16 -5.94
CA THR A 240 -3.07 1.19 -5.19
C THR A 240 -2.80 1.45 -3.72
N LEU A 241 -1.87 0.72 -3.10
CA LEU A 241 -1.42 0.93 -1.75
C LEU A 241 -0.22 1.90 -1.73
N THR A 242 -0.36 3.00 -1.02
CA THR A 242 0.67 4.06 -0.94
C THR A 242 1.00 4.38 0.52
N PRO A 243 1.80 3.55 1.20
CA PRO A 243 2.15 3.73 2.60
C PRO A 243 3.32 4.70 2.78
N ALA A 244 3.33 5.40 3.92
CA ALA A 244 4.47 6.20 4.40
C ALA A 244 4.48 6.24 5.93
N ILE A 245 5.63 6.46 6.56
CA ILE A 245 5.70 6.77 7.99
C ILE A 245 5.51 8.28 8.17
N ILE A 246 4.57 8.66 9.03
CA ILE A 246 4.34 10.04 9.46
C ILE A 246 4.87 10.24 10.88
N PRO A 247 5.46 11.43 11.18
CA PRO A 247 6.08 11.67 12.46
C PRO A 247 5.04 11.96 13.57
N PRO A 248 5.46 11.92 14.85
CA PRO A 248 4.66 12.41 15.96
C PRO A 248 4.15 13.84 15.72
N ALA A 249 3.20 14.27 16.52
CA ALA A 249 2.49 15.54 16.43
C ALA A 249 1.63 15.76 15.18
N THR A 250 1.78 14.96 14.13
CA THR A 250 1.06 15.08 12.87
C THR A 250 -0.38 14.56 13.00
N ALA A 251 -1.35 15.32 12.52
CA ALA A 251 -2.73 14.87 12.30
C ALA A 251 -2.98 14.55 10.81
N HIS A 252 -4.09 13.89 10.53
CA HIS A 252 -4.60 13.69 9.17
C HIS A 252 -6.13 13.63 9.16
N VAL A 253 -6.73 13.80 7.99
CA VAL A 253 -8.15 13.58 7.77
C VAL A 253 -8.41 12.17 7.24
N ASN A 254 -9.65 11.70 7.32
CA ASN A 254 -10.08 10.33 7.05
C ASN A 254 -9.87 9.75 5.63
N PRO A 255 -9.49 10.51 4.58
CA PRO A 255 -8.89 9.94 3.37
C PRO A 255 -7.53 9.26 3.61
N ILE A 256 -6.94 9.42 4.78
CA ILE A 256 -5.77 8.68 5.27
C ILE A 256 -6.19 7.84 6.47
N TYR A 257 -5.70 6.60 6.53
CA TYR A 257 -5.67 5.79 7.74
C TYR A 257 -4.23 5.66 8.23
N SER A 258 -4.05 5.52 9.52
CA SER A 258 -2.72 5.31 10.10
C SER A 258 -2.76 4.28 11.23
N ALA A 259 -1.60 3.67 11.49
CA ALA A 259 -1.42 2.71 12.57
C ALA A 259 -0.05 2.90 13.26
N ALA A 260 0.01 2.65 14.55
CA ALA A 260 1.24 2.67 15.35
C ALA A 260 1.49 1.31 16.01
N THR A 261 2.69 1.16 16.54
CA THR A 261 3.22 -0.04 17.16
C THR A 261 3.65 0.21 18.63
N PRO A 262 2.80 0.81 19.51
CA PRO A 262 3.22 1.22 20.84
C PRO A 262 3.69 0.05 21.71
N SER A 263 3.18 -1.16 21.48
CA SER A 263 3.52 -2.36 22.25
C SER A 263 4.77 -3.11 21.79
N ILE A 264 5.21 -2.93 20.53
CA ILE A 264 6.31 -3.68 19.91
C ILE A 264 7.52 -2.81 19.53
N GLY A 265 7.42 -1.49 19.71
CA GLY A 265 8.49 -0.55 19.42
C GLY A 265 8.58 -0.07 17.97
N LEU A 266 9.56 0.82 17.73
CA LEU A 266 9.69 1.52 16.45
C LEU A 266 10.42 0.71 15.37
N THR A 267 11.26 -0.25 15.75
CA THR A 267 12.11 -1.01 14.81
C THR A 267 11.34 -1.83 13.78
N ILE A 268 10.07 -2.15 14.07
CA ILE A 268 9.20 -2.85 13.12
C ILE A 268 8.61 -1.92 12.04
N LEU A 269 8.51 -0.62 12.30
CA LEU A 269 7.85 0.32 11.36
C LEU A 269 8.49 0.36 9.97
N PRO A 270 9.83 0.41 9.83
CA PRO A 270 10.47 0.36 8.51
C PRO A 270 10.16 -0.94 7.75
N LEU A 271 10.04 -2.07 8.45
CA LEU A 271 9.71 -3.35 7.83
C LEU A 271 8.24 -3.40 7.40
N ILE A 272 7.31 -2.87 8.18
CA ILE A 272 5.90 -2.72 7.78
C ILE A 272 5.82 -1.80 6.57
N LEU A 273 6.52 -0.65 6.59
CA LEU A 273 6.57 0.26 5.45
C LEU A 273 7.06 -0.45 4.19
N ALA A 274 8.21 -1.12 4.29
CA ALA A 274 8.80 -1.83 3.17
C ALA A 274 7.85 -2.89 2.59
N GLY A 275 7.34 -3.79 3.43
CA GLY A 275 6.41 -4.84 3.01
C GLY A 275 5.16 -4.27 2.34
N ALA A 276 4.54 -3.25 2.95
CA ALA A 276 3.35 -2.60 2.41
C ALA A 276 3.63 -1.76 1.14
N SER A 277 4.88 -1.35 0.90
CA SER A 277 5.27 -0.58 -0.29
C SER A 277 5.56 -1.43 -1.52
N THR A 278 5.54 -2.76 -1.39
CA THR A 278 5.88 -3.67 -2.48
C THR A 278 4.79 -3.83 -3.53
N LEU A 279 5.20 -4.28 -4.72
CA LEU A 279 4.28 -4.73 -5.78
C LEU A 279 3.41 -5.90 -5.31
N LEU A 280 3.94 -6.78 -4.46
CA LEU A 280 3.20 -7.92 -3.92
C LEU A 280 2.05 -7.49 -2.99
N ALA A 281 2.29 -6.52 -2.11
CA ALA A 281 1.24 -5.95 -1.26
C ALA A 281 0.16 -5.24 -2.11
N ASP A 282 0.58 -4.46 -3.11
CA ASP A 282 -0.31 -3.79 -4.05
C ASP A 282 -1.18 -4.80 -4.83
N PHE A 283 -0.56 -5.88 -5.31
CA PHE A 283 -1.23 -6.98 -5.97
C PHE A 283 -2.26 -7.67 -5.07
N GLN A 284 -1.91 -7.96 -3.82
CA GLN A 284 -2.83 -8.57 -2.85
C GLN A 284 -4.06 -7.69 -2.58
N ILE A 285 -3.87 -6.37 -2.46
CA ILE A 285 -4.97 -5.41 -2.30
C ILE A 285 -5.86 -5.39 -3.56
N ARG A 286 -5.26 -5.33 -4.76
CA ARG A 286 -5.99 -5.32 -6.04
C ARG A 286 -6.82 -6.58 -6.26
N ALA A 287 -6.31 -7.74 -5.88
CA ALA A 287 -7.01 -9.02 -6.02
C ALA A 287 -8.35 -9.07 -5.26
N ARG A 288 -8.58 -8.17 -4.30
CA ARG A 288 -9.84 -8.04 -3.56
C ARG A 288 -10.85 -7.07 -4.17
N SER A 289 -10.47 -6.35 -5.21
CA SER A 289 -11.35 -5.46 -5.99
C SER A 289 -12.15 -4.45 -5.14
N ARG A 290 -11.54 -3.84 -4.13
CA ARG A 290 -12.16 -2.80 -3.29
C ARG A 290 -11.66 -1.42 -3.67
N ASN A 291 -12.51 -0.39 -3.45
CA ASN A 291 -12.18 1.02 -3.68
C ASN A 291 -11.58 1.71 -2.44
N ASP A 292 -11.71 1.11 -1.26
CA ASP A 292 -11.18 1.61 0.00
C ASP A 292 -10.27 0.55 0.62
N ILE A 293 -9.11 0.97 1.12
CA ILE A 293 -8.20 0.15 1.92
C ILE A 293 -8.45 0.51 3.38
N ILE A 294 -9.22 -0.31 4.08
CA ILE A 294 -9.51 -0.15 5.50
C ILE A 294 -8.50 -0.92 6.36
N ASN A 295 -8.59 -0.79 7.68
CA ASN A 295 -7.67 -1.45 8.62
C ASN A 295 -7.54 -2.95 8.37
N GLN A 296 -8.67 -3.66 8.21
CA GLN A 296 -8.67 -5.10 7.94
C GLN A 296 -7.95 -5.51 6.65
N ASP A 297 -7.96 -4.65 5.62
CA ASP A 297 -7.24 -4.95 4.38
C ASP A 297 -5.73 -4.81 4.59
N PHE A 298 -5.32 -3.81 5.39
CA PHE A 298 -3.92 -3.60 5.76
C PHE A 298 -3.40 -4.70 6.69
N GLU A 299 -4.17 -5.12 7.68
CA GLU A 299 -3.84 -6.19 8.62
C GLU A 299 -3.60 -7.55 7.97
N ARG A 300 -4.20 -7.79 6.81
CA ARG A 300 -4.03 -9.04 6.05
C ARG A 300 -2.75 -9.13 5.23
N LEU A 301 -2.03 -8.03 5.09
CA LEU A 301 -0.74 -8.06 4.41
C LEU A 301 0.26 -8.92 5.19
N PRO A 302 1.18 -9.63 4.49
CA PRO A 302 2.26 -10.32 5.15
C PRO A 302 3.19 -9.31 5.82
N TYR A 303 3.72 -9.65 6.98
CA TYR A 303 4.77 -8.86 7.58
C TYR A 303 6.14 -9.52 7.41
N ILE A 304 7.19 -8.69 7.41
CA ILE A 304 8.58 -9.12 7.29
C ILE A 304 9.10 -9.44 8.68
N ASP A 305 9.59 -10.67 8.87
CA ASP A 305 10.20 -11.08 10.14
C ASP A 305 11.51 -10.31 10.39
N GLN A 306 11.62 -9.71 11.57
CA GLN A 306 12.79 -8.94 12.00
C GLN A 306 14.09 -9.78 12.09
N VAL A 307 13.97 -11.09 12.32
CA VAL A 307 15.13 -11.98 12.43
C VAL A 307 15.65 -12.47 11.07
N HIS A 308 14.97 -12.18 9.98
CA HIS A 308 15.41 -12.58 8.66
C HIS A 308 16.67 -11.80 8.23
N ALA A 309 17.59 -12.47 7.54
CA ALA A 309 18.88 -11.89 7.12
C ALA A 309 18.74 -10.60 6.29
N PHE A 310 17.67 -10.46 5.52
CA PHE A 310 17.39 -9.24 4.73
C PHE A 310 16.71 -8.13 5.52
N ALA A 311 16.24 -8.37 6.74
CA ALA A 311 15.48 -7.37 7.49
C ALA A 311 16.25 -6.06 7.72
N PRO A 312 17.55 -6.04 8.13
CA PRO A 312 18.32 -4.81 8.24
C PRO A 312 18.43 -4.07 6.91
N LEU A 313 18.73 -4.78 5.80
CA LEU A 313 18.92 -4.18 4.48
C LEU A 313 17.63 -3.54 3.94
N ILE A 314 16.49 -4.19 4.18
CA ILE A 314 15.16 -3.70 3.83
C ILE A 314 14.81 -2.47 4.69
N SER A 315 15.09 -2.53 6.00
CA SER A 315 14.87 -1.40 6.92
C SER A 315 15.66 -0.18 6.52
N LEU A 316 16.94 -0.34 6.16
CA LEU A 316 17.79 0.75 5.69
C LEU A 316 17.16 1.47 4.49
N ARG A 317 16.72 0.72 3.48
CA ARG A 317 16.10 1.29 2.27
C ARG A 317 14.82 2.03 2.60
N ALA A 318 13.95 1.43 3.41
CA ALA A 318 12.70 2.05 3.83
C ALA A 318 12.93 3.36 4.62
N LEU A 319 13.89 3.37 5.53
CA LEU A 319 14.27 4.55 6.31
C LEU A 319 14.86 5.65 5.40
N ARG A 320 15.79 5.31 4.49
CA ARG A 320 16.37 6.30 3.57
C ARG A 320 15.35 6.88 2.59
N LEU A 321 14.32 6.12 2.23
CA LEU A 321 13.22 6.61 1.40
C LEU A 321 12.27 7.54 2.15
N ASN A 322 11.99 7.28 3.43
CA ASN A 322 10.96 7.98 4.20
C ASN A 322 11.50 9.13 5.06
N CYS A 323 12.68 9.00 5.64
CA CYS A 323 13.22 9.95 6.64
C CYS A 323 13.85 11.18 5.99
N LEU A 324 13.08 11.93 5.21
CA LEU A 324 13.54 13.05 4.37
C LEU A 324 13.98 14.28 5.16
N THR A 325 13.55 14.44 6.43
CA THR A 325 13.79 15.62 7.26
C THR A 325 14.23 15.25 8.68
N GLU A 326 14.78 16.20 9.41
CA GLU A 326 15.29 16.02 10.78
C GLU A 326 14.22 15.56 11.79
N THR A 327 12.93 15.74 11.47
CA THR A 327 11.83 15.26 12.31
C THR A 327 11.80 13.73 12.45
N TYR A 328 12.53 13.01 11.61
CA TYR A 328 12.69 11.56 11.67
C TYR A 328 14.01 11.11 12.33
N ALA A 329 14.77 12.04 12.91
CA ALA A 329 16.06 11.71 13.51
C ALA A 329 15.97 10.65 14.61
N ASP A 330 14.95 10.74 15.48
CA ASP A 330 14.72 9.76 16.54
C ASP A 330 14.34 8.39 15.99
N LEU A 331 13.50 8.35 14.95
CA LEU A 331 13.16 7.10 14.27
C LEU A 331 14.41 6.46 13.66
N TRP A 332 15.22 7.25 12.95
CA TRP A 332 16.47 6.79 12.34
C TRP A 332 17.41 6.20 13.39
N THR A 333 17.70 6.96 14.47
CA THR A 333 18.59 6.52 15.54
C THR A 333 18.08 5.27 16.26
N THR A 334 16.77 5.19 16.54
CA THR A 334 16.15 4.02 17.18
C THR A 334 16.20 2.77 16.30
N CYS A 335 16.10 2.93 14.99
CA CYS A 335 16.12 1.82 14.04
C CYS A 335 17.52 1.53 13.49
N TRP A 336 18.54 2.24 13.94
CA TRP A 336 19.91 2.01 13.47
C TRP A 336 20.39 0.59 13.77
N ASP A 337 21.02 -0.01 12.77
CA ASP A 337 21.65 -1.33 12.86
C ASP A 337 23.05 -1.26 12.24
N GLU A 338 24.06 -1.82 12.88
CA GLU A 338 25.44 -1.86 12.36
C GLU A 338 25.55 -2.61 11.02
N ALA A 339 24.60 -3.52 10.72
CA ALA A 339 24.51 -4.16 9.42
C ALA A 339 24.30 -3.17 8.27
N PHE A 340 23.79 -1.96 8.54
CA PHE A 340 23.64 -0.90 7.52
C PHE A 340 24.99 -0.48 6.92
N LEU A 341 26.07 -0.58 7.68
CA LEU A 341 27.43 -0.25 7.21
C LEU A 341 28.02 -1.29 6.25
N THR A 342 27.44 -2.50 6.24
CA THR A 342 27.88 -3.59 5.36
C THR A 342 27.01 -3.72 4.10
N ASP A 343 25.99 -2.86 3.97
CA ASP A 343 25.08 -2.90 2.82
C ASP A 343 25.83 -2.52 1.53
N THR A 344 25.64 -3.37 0.53
CA THR A 344 26.07 -3.09 -0.83
C THR A 344 24.84 -3.00 -1.70
N PRO A 345 24.51 -1.81 -2.25
CA PRO A 345 23.40 -1.67 -3.18
C PRO A 345 23.52 -2.64 -4.36
N ILE A 346 22.40 -3.29 -4.71
CA ILE A 346 22.36 -4.21 -5.88
C ILE A 346 22.35 -3.40 -7.18
N LEU A 347 21.61 -2.27 -7.16
CA LEU A 347 21.55 -1.33 -8.27
C LEU A 347 22.45 -0.12 -8.00
N GLU A 348 23.13 0.36 -9.05
CA GLU A 348 23.96 1.55 -8.94
C GLU A 348 23.18 2.74 -8.41
N ARG A 349 23.78 3.47 -7.48
CA ARG A 349 23.24 4.70 -6.89
C ARG A 349 24.26 5.82 -7.06
N TYR A 350 23.75 7.00 -7.37
CA TYR A 350 24.59 8.20 -7.49
C TYR A 350 24.85 8.88 -6.15
N ASP A 351 24.07 8.54 -5.11
CA ASP A 351 24.14 9.15 -3.78
C ASP A 351 24.59 8.12 -2.74
N GLU A 352 25.89 7.80 -2.75
CA GLU A 352 26.54 6.86 -1.85
C GLU A 352 27.23 7.55 -0.66
N ARG A 353 26.69 8.69 -0.20
CA ARG A 353 27.26 9.39 0.95
C ARG A 353 27.23 8.51 2.20
N PRO A 354 28.29 8.59 3.04
CA PRO A 354 28.38 7.80 4.25
C PRO A 354 27.17 8.04 5.15
N ILE A 355 26.64 6.95 5.71
CA ILE A 355 25.59 6.98 6.73
C ILE A 355 26.18 6.58 8.09
N GLY A 356 25.50 6.97 9.15
CA GLY A 356 25.87 6.63 10.53
C GLY A 356 24.65 6.58 11.44
N PRO A 357 24.84 6.30 12.74
CA PRO A 357 23.73 6.19 13.69
C PRO A 357 22.94 7.48 13.90
N THR A 358 23.54 8.63 13.58
CA THR A 358 22.88 9.94 13.67
C THR A 358 22.34 10.36 12.32
N TRP A 359 21.09 10.77 12.27
CA TRP A 359 20.47 11.31 11.05
C TRP A 359 21.17 12.62 10.63
N THR A 360 21.45 12.76 9.36
CA THR A 360 22.01 13.97 8.74
C THR A 360 21.22 14.35 7.48
N ALA A 361 21.46 15.53 6.95
CA ALA A 361 20.85 15.96 5.68
C ALA A 361 21.19 15.03 4.50
N ASP A 362 22.27 14.25 4.60
CA ASP A 362 22.74 13.31 3.60
C ASP A 362 22.18 11.89 3.79
N THR A 363 21.52 11.62 4.91
CA THR A 363 20.94 10.30 5.21
C THR A 363 19.89 9.84 4.19
N PRO A 364 18.90 10.66 3.77
CA PRO A 364 17.82 10.19 2.89
C PRO A 364 18.21 10.17 1.41
N LEU A 365 17.58 9.27 0.67
CA LEU A 365 17.62 9.26 -0.78
C LEU A 365 16.63 10.29 -1.33
N ARG A 366 17.13 11.31 -2.04
CA ARG A 366 16.27 12.36 -2.62
C ARG A 366 16.13 12.26 -4.13
N ARG A 367 17.18 11.82 -4.84
CA ARG A 367 17.14 11.70 -6.30
C ARG A 367 16.12 10.66 -6.72
N ALA A 368 15.32 10.99 -7.71
CA ALA A 368 14.23 10.14 -8.17
C ALA A 368 14.73 8.75 -8.62
N GLU A 369 15.89 8.67 -9.25
CA GLU A 369 16.50 7.41 -9.69
C GLU A 369 16.93 6.54 -8.51
N ASP A 370 17.66 7.10 -7.54
CA ASP A 370 18.09 6.37 -6.34
C ASP A 370 16.89 5.82 -5.55
N ARG A 371 15.81 6.59 -5.48
CA ARG A 371 14.57 6.17 -4.85
C ARG A 371 13.91 5.01 -5.59
N ARG A 372 13.86 5.06 -6.94
CA ARG A 372 13.33 3.93 -7.74
C ARG A 372 14.16 2.66 -7.55
N ASN A 373 15.48 2.79 -7.58
CA ASN A 373 16.40 1.68 -7.39
C ASN A 373 16.22 1.04 -6.00
N ALA A 374 16.18 1.85 -4.94
CA ALA A 374 15.95 1.35 -3.58
C ALA A 374 14.58 0.68 -3.44
N GLN A 375 13.53 1.19 -4.10
CA GLN A 375 12.20 0.57 -4.08
C GLN A 375 12.20 -0.77 -4.83
N ALA A 376 12.88 -0.87 -5.99
CA ALA A 376 13.02 -2.12 -6.72
C ALA A 376 13.77 -3.18 -5.91
N GLU A 377 14.83 -2.79 -5.19
CA GLU A 377 15.55 -3.67 -4.27
C GLU A 377 14.66 -4.18 -3.14
N ILE A 378 13.80 -3.32 -2.57
CA ILE A 378 12.78 -3.74 -1.58
C ILE A 378 11.84 -4.78 -2.20
N ASP A 379 11.30 -4.53 -3.40
CA ASP A 379 10.38 -5.44 -4.09
C ASP A 379 11.00 -6.82 -4.25
N VAL A 380 12.26 -6.90 -4.71
CA VAL A 380 12.98 -8.18 -4.92
C VAL A 380 13.28 -8.89 -3.60
N MET A 381 13.85 -8.17 -2.62
CA MET A 381 14.21 -8.79 -1.34
C MET A 381 12.97 -9.32 -0.59
N VAL A 382 11.88 -8.58 -0.60
CA VAL A 382 10.61 -9.02 0.01
C VAL A 382 10.03 -10.22 -0.74
N ALA A 383 10.08 -10.24 -2.08
CA ALA A 383 9.62 -11.38 -2.86
C ALA A 383 10.43 -12.65 -2.51
N MET A 384 11.74 -12.52 -2.39
CA MET A 384 12.62 -13.64 -1.97
C MET A 384 12.25 -14.15 -0.58
N MET A 385 12.03 -13.25 0.40
CA MET A 385 11.63 -13.62 1.76
C MET A 385 10.29 -14.34 1.80
N LEU A 386 9.33 -13.93 0.97
CA LEU A 386 8.00 -14.52 0.90
C LEU A 386 7.93 -15.76 0.00
N GLY A 387 9.07 -16.19 -0.56
CA GLY A 387 9.17 -17.35 -1.43
C GLY A 387 8.44 -17.20 -2.77
N VAL A 388 8.29 -15.94 -3.24
CA VAL A 388 7.71 -15.64 -4.56
C VAL A 388 8.85 -15.64 -5.58
N PRO A 389 8.83 -16.52 -6.59
CA PRO A 389 9.86 -16.56 -7.61
C PRO A 389 9.77 -15.36 -8.55
N ILE A 390 10.87 -15.05 -9.21
CA ILE A 390 10.97 -13.86 -10.08
C ILE A 390 9.96 -13.92 -11.24
N GLU A 391 9.67 -15.11 -11.73
CA GLU A 391 8.71 -15.35 -12.82
C GLU A 391 7.28 -15.00 -12.44
N ASP A 392 6.93 -15.11 -11.15
CA ASP A 392 5.62 -14.73 -10.60
C ASP A 392 5.59 -13.24 -10.17
N LEU A 393 6.76 -12.56 -10.10
CA LEU A 393 6.87 -11.14 -9.75
C LEU A 393 6.76 -10.21 -10.97
N CYS A 394 7.27 -10.66 -12.13
CA CYS A 394 7.24 -9.95 -13.39
C CYS A 394 5.97 -10.24 -14.17
#